data_b82895020e8d98234316b25f489f9b72
#
_entry.id   b82895020e8d98234316b25f489f9b72
#
_cell.length_a   1.000
_cell.length_b   1.000
_cell.length_c   1.000
_cell.angle_alpha   90.00
_cell.angle_beta   90.00
_cell.angle_gamma   90.00
#
_symmetry.space_group_name_H-M   'P 1'
#
loop_
_entity.id
_entity.type
_entity.pdbx_description
1 polymer ?
#
loop_
_entity_poly.entity_id
_entity_poly.type
_entity_poly.pdbx_seq_one_letter_code
_entity_poly.pdbx_strand_id
1 'polypeptide(L)' 'MNRESPADLRKCLETANMLAHSGIRFVPIPAVTDAEFATLSAIFADKIESLAAEAEMEENQQNY' A
#
# COMPACT_ATOMS: atom_id res chain seq x y z
N MET A 1 -4.75 -25.48 5.73
CA MET A 1 -4.47 -24.09 5.97
C MET A 1 -3.41 -23.58 5.02
N ASN A 2 -3.76 -22.55 4.28
CA ASN A 2 -2.84 -22.02 3.28
C ASN A 2 -1.94 -20.98 3.91
N ARG A 3 -0.67 -21.28 3.93
CA ARG A 3 0.32 -20.32 4.37
C ARG A 3 1.01 -19.73 3.17
N GLU A 4 1.24 -18.45 3.25
CA GLU A 4 2.05 -17.78 2.25
C GLU A 4 3.45 -18.39 2.27
N SER A 5 4.01 -18.59 1.10
CA SER A 5 5.38 -19.10 1.03
C SER A 5 6.36 -18.00 1.44
N PRO A 6 7.51 -18.37 2.01
CA PRO A 6 8.50 -17.34 2.36
C PRO A 6 8.93 -16.50 1.15
N ALA A 7 8.98 -17.12 -0.03
CA ALA A 7 9.34 -16.39 -1.24
C ALA A 7 8.32 -15.34 -1.59
N ASP A 8 7.04 -15.66 -1.45
CA ASP A 8 5.97 -14.70 -1.74
C ASP A 8 5.96 -13.56 -0.74
N LEU A 9 6.23 -13.85 0.52
CA LEU A 9 6.32 -12.82 1.53
C LEU A 9 7.46 -11.85 1.25
N ARG A 10 8.59 -12.39 0.77
CA ARG A 10 9.73 -11.54 0.42
C ARG A 10 9.46 -10.68 -0.80
N LYS A 11 8.58 -11.13 -1.70
CA LYS A 11 8.18 -10.32 -2.84
C LYS A 11 7.46 -9.06 -2.40
N CYS A 12 6.72 -9.13 -1.31
CA CYS A 12 6.07 -7.93 -0.77
C CYS A 12 7.10 -6.89 -0.38
N LEU A 13 8.20 -7.34 0.22
CA LEU A 13 9.29 -6.46 0.62
C LEU A 13 9.94 -5.82 -0.61
N GLU A 14 10.17 -6.60 -1.65
CA GLU A 14 10.72 -6.08 -2.90
C GLU A 14 9.82 -5.04 -3.53
N THR A 15 8.52 -5.28 -3.52
CA THR A 15 7.55 -4.33 -4.06
C THR A 15 7.61 -3.02 -3.29
N ALA A 16 7.68 -3.10 -1.97
CA ALA A 16 7.79 -1.90 -1.15
C ALA A 16 9.05 -1.12 -1.46
N ASN A 17 10.17 -1.83 -1.65
CA ASN A 17 11.44 -1.17 -1.98
C ASN A 17 11.38 -0.49 -3.34
N MET A 18 10.74 -1.13 -4.33
CA MET A 18 10.58 -0.53 -5.64
C MET A 18 9.77 0.75 -5.58
N LEU A 19 8.69 0.74 -4.81
CA LEU A 19 7.86 1.93 -4.67
C LEU A 19 8.60 3.04 -3.93
N ALA A 20 9.41 2.67 -2.95
CA ALA A 20 10.22 3.65 -2.24
C ALA A 20 11.20 4.36 -3.17
N HIS A 21 11.78 3.63 -4.12
CA HIS A 21 12.67 4.23 -5.11
C HIS A 21 11.95 5.20 -6.03
N SER A 22 10.65 5.00 -6.21
CA SER A 22 9.82 5.92 -6.99
C SER A 22 9.29 7.08 -6.16
N GLY A 23 9.66 7.14 -4.90
CA GLY A 23 9.20 8.21 -4.02
C GLY A 23 7.93 7.92 -3.26
N ILE A 24 7.40 6.71 -3.38
CA ILE A 24 6.19 6.31 -2.68
C ILE A 24 6.57 5.55 -1.41
N ARG A 25 6.18 6.07 -0.27
CA ARG A 25 6.43 5.40 1.01
C ARG A 25 5.33 4.39 1.26
N PHE A 26 5.64 3.16 1.01
CA PHE A 26 4.68 2.07 1.09
C PHE A 26 5.21 0.99 2.01
N VAL A 27 4.41 0.62 3.00
CA VAL A 27 4.77 -0.45 3.94
C VAL A 27 3.70 -1.52 3.88
N PRO A 28 3.98 -2.66 3.26
CA PRO A 28 3.04 -3.77 3.24
C PRO A 28 3.07 -4.50 4.57
N ILE A 29 1.92 -4.65 5.18
CA ILE A 29 1.79 -5.35 6.46
C ILE A 29 0.95 -6.59 6.22
N PRO A 30 1.52 -7.79 6.38
CA PRO A 30 0.75 -9.01 6.15
C PRO A 30 -0.30 -9.20 7.22
N ALA A 31 -1.47 -9.65 6.79
CA ALA A 31 -2.57 -9.96 7.69
C ALA A 31 -2.60 -11.47 7.92
N VAL A 32 -2.75 -11.89 9.18
CA VAL A 32 -2.73 -13.29 9.55
C VAL A 32 -4.13 -13.87 9.61
N THR A 33 -5.11 -13.08 9.99
CA THR A 33 -6.50 -13.52 10.10
C THR A 33 -7.40 -12.74 9.15
N ASP A 34 -8.58 -13.28 8.87
CA ASP A 34 -9.55 -12.59 8.02
C ASP A 34 -9.99 -11.27 8.65
N ALA A 35 -10.16 -11.26 9.96
CA ALA A 35 -10.55 -10.04 10.66
C ALA A 35 -9.46 -8.98 10.54
N GLU A 36 -8.22 -9.36 10.70
CA GLU A 36 -7.10 -8.45 10.55
C GLU A 36 -7.00 -7.92 9.12
N PHE A 37 -7.21 -8.81 8.16
CA PHE A 37 -7.18 -8.41 6.76
C PHE A 37 -8.24 -7.36 6.46
N ALA A 38 -9.46 -7.56 6.97
CA ALA A 38 -10.55 -6.61 6.75
C ALA A 38 -10.21 -5.24 7.36
N THR A 39 -9.69 -5.24 8.58
CA THR A 39 -9.33 -4.01 9.27
C THR A 39 -8.21 -3.26 8.54
N LEU A 40 -7.14 -3.97 8.21
CA LEU A 40 -5.99 -3.35 7.55
C LEU A 40 -6.35 -2.90 6.14
N SER A 41 -7.19 -3.65 5.43
CA SER A 41 -7.62 -3.27 4.10
C SER A 41 -8.41 -1.97 4.10
N ALA A 42 -9.29 -1.81 5.10
CA ALA A 42 -10.07 -0.58 5.21
C ALA A 42 -9.18 0.62 5.48
N ILE A 43 -8.21 0.48 6.39
CA ILE A 43 -7.27 1.55 6.71
C ILE A 43 -6.43 1.88 5.49
N PHE A 44 -5.97 0.86 4.80
CA PHE A 44 -5.14 1.03 3.61
C PHE A 44 -5.91 1.77 2.50
N ALA A 45 -7.13 1.34 2.22
CA ALA A 45 -7.94 1.97 1.18
C ALA A 45 -8.21 3.43 1.51
N ASP A 46 -8.52 3.72 2.75
CA ASP A 46 -8.79 5.07 3.20
C ASP A 46 -7.57 5.97 3.02
N LYS A 47 -6.42 5.46 3.39
CA LYS A 47 -5.18 6.19 3.29
C LYS A 47 -4.79 6.46 1.83
N ILE A 48 -4.94 5.46 0.99
CA ILE A 48 -4.63 5.59 -0.44
C ILE A 48 -5.54 6.61 -1.09
N GLU A 49 -6.84 6.58 -0.77
CA GLU A 49 -7.79 7.53 -1.31
C GLU A 49 -7.45 8.97 -0.91
N SER A 50 -7.07 9.16 0.35
CA SER A 50 -6.69 10.49 0.82
C SER A 50 -5.46 11.00 0.11
N LEU A 51 -4.44 10.15 -0.05
CA LEU A 51 -3.22 10.55 -0.71
C LEU A 51 -3.43 10.80 -2.20
N ALA A 52 -4.27 9.99 -2.84
CA ALA A 52 -4.57 10.16 -4.25
C ALA A 52 -5.33 11.48 -4.47
N ALA A 53 -6.26 11.81 -3.59
CA ALA A 53 -7.01 13.05 -3.69
C ALA A 53 -6.09 14.25 -3.54
N GLU A 54 -5.14 14.19 -2.61
CA GLU A 54 -4.17 15.26 -2.43
C GLU A 54 -3.30 15.44 -3.66
N ALA A 55 -2.84 14.32 -4.24
CA ALA A 55 -2.00 14.36 -5.42
C ALA A 55 -2.75 14.95 -6.61
N GLU A 56 -4.04 14.59 -6.74
CA GLU A 56 -4.87 15.14 -7.81
C GLU A 56 -5.06 16.65 -7.66
N MET A 57 -5.23 17.11 -6.43
CA MET A 57 -5.37 18.53 -6.18
C MET A 57 -4.09 19.29 -6.54
N GLU A 58 -2.94 18.74 -6.20
CA GLU A 58 -1.66 19.33 -6.54
C GLU A 58 -1.46 19.39 -8.06
N GLU A 59 -1.84 18.34 -8.76
CA GLU A 59 -1.74 18.31 -10.21
C GLU A 59 -2.62 19.39 -10.84
N ASN A 60 -3.84 19.53 -10.33
CA ASN A 60 -4.76 20.53 -10.85
C ASN A 60 -4.24 21.94 -10.62
N GLN A 61 -3.56 22.18 -9.53
CA GLN A 61 -2.99 23.48 -9.23
C GLN A 61 -1.78 23.80 -10.11
N GLN A 62 -1.04 22.79 -10.51
CA GLN A 62 0.15 22.98 -11.33
C GLN A 62 -0.16 23.07 -12.82
N ASN A 63 -1.33 22.67 -13.20
CA ASN A 63 -1.73 22.56 -14.60
C ASN A 63 -2.44 23.84 -15.06
N TYR A 64 -1.71 24.87 -15.14
CA TYR A 64 -2.21 26.10 -15.73
C TYR A 64 -1.66 26.30 -17.08
#